data_315986bf2d26139bb4f4ff72e3ae7f2c
#
_entry.id   315986bf2d26139bb4f4ff72e3ae7f2c
#
_cell.length_a   1.000
_cell.length_b   1.000
_cell.length_c   1.000
_cell.angle_alpha   90.00
_cell.angle_beta   90.00
_cell.angle_gamma   90.00
#
_symmetry.space_group_name_H-M   'P 1'
#
loop_
_entity.id
_entity.type
_entity.pdbx_description
1 polymer ?
#
loop_
_entity_poly.entity_id
_entity_poly.type
_entity_poly.pdbx_seq_one_letter_code
_entity_poly.pdbx_strand_id
1 'polypeptide(L)'
;DNMLIEGIYQMISQFEYYNITSIFVFDGKPPVEKNDVIQERRLVKREAEQKYYDTKDLIEKKELQDTCTLKREMEVLRKKIVKVSKSDTQKVKQLLSLMGVSYYECDGESDSICAFMVQTNQAYACLSEDMDLFVYGTRRVLRYLSLLKSTVVIYDIEGMLLTLGLTFKDFQDICVLSGSDYNKKDAIDFNCSLNMFTKYRESGVITSYGDWMIEKKHMDSDGFKRAIELFDISHITIERDRFIKSDGNNNKLKEFLETYGFIFGISNIKDTSSLNYIKF
;
A
#
# COMPACT_ATOMS: atom_id res chain seq x y z
N ASP A 1 12.81 15.04 1.24
CA ASP A 1 13.61 13.90 1.72
C ASP A 1 13.53 13.74 3.24
N ASN A 2 13.63 14.84 4.02
CA ASN A 2 13.62 14.76 5.49
C ASN A 2 12.32 14.17 6.04
N MET A 3 11.16 14.59 5.50
CA MET A 3 9.84 14.11 5.95
C MET A 3 9.63 12.59 5.76
N LEU A 4 10.22 11.99 4.71
CA LEU A 4 10.12 10.56 4.47
C LEU A 4 10.88 9.78 5.56
N ILE A 5 12.14 10.12 5.77
CA ILE A 5 12.99 9.47 6.77
C ILE A 5 12.42 9.67 8.17
N GLU A 6 11.95 10.88 8.47
CA GLU A 6 11.30 11.18 9.74
C GLU A 6 10.05 10.32 9.96
N GLY A 7 9.15 10.26 8.97
CA GLY A 7 7.92 9.49 9.09
C GLY A 7 8.17 7.99 9.28
N ILE A 8 9.11 7.41 8.53
CA ILE A 8 9.49 6.00 8.67
C ILE A 8 10.15 5.75 10.04
N TYR A 9 11.07 6.60 10.46
CA TYR A 9 11.71 6.49 11.77
C TYR A 9 10.69 6.54 12.92
N GLN A 10 9.76 7.51 12.88
CA GLN A 10 8.70 7.64 13.89
C GLN A 10 7.79 6.41 13.92
N MET A 11 7.42 5.90 12.74
CA MET A 11 6.58 4.70 12.63
C MET A 11 7.26 3.48 13.25
N ILE A 12 8.52 3.23 12.92
CA ILE A 12 9.28 2.10 13.47
C ILE A 12 9.43 2.25 14.99
N SER A 13 9.84 3.42 15.47
CA SER A 13 10.01 3.70 16.90
C SER A 13 8.71 3.48 17.67
N GLN A 14 7.57 3.82 17.08
CA GLN A 14 6.27 3.58 17.67
C GLN A 14 5.93 2.08 17.71
N PHE A 15 6.24 1.33 16.65
CA PHE A 15 6.06 -0.11 16.63
C PHE A 15 6.91 -0.80 17.70
N GLU A 16 8.17 -0.41 17.83
CA GLU A 16 9.08 -0.91 18.88
C GLU A 16 8.55 -0.61 20.28
N TYR A 17 8.04 0.60 20.51
CA TYR A 17 7.42 0.98 21.79
C TYR A 17 6.24 0.07 22.17
N TYR A 18 5.45 -0.39 21.19
CA TYR A 18 4.35 -1.33 21.39
C TYR A 18 4.75 -2.81 21.25
N ASN A 19 6.05 -3.14 21.20
CA ASN A 19 6.57 -4.49 20.98
C ASN A 19 6.05 -5.14 19.68
N ILE A 20 5.86 -4.34 18.62
CA ILE A 20 5.47 -4.82 17.30
C ILE A 20 6.73 -5.00 16.46
N THR A 21 7.03 -6.24 16.07
CA THR A 21 8.08 -6.53 15.11
C THR A 21 7.56 -6.28 13.71
N SER A 22 8.17 -5.34 12.98
CA SER A 22 7.80 -5.01 11.62
C SER A 22 8.76 -5.64 10.61
N ILE A 23 8.20 -6.03 9.45
CA ILE A 23 8.95 -6.47 8.27
C ILE A 23 8.50 -5.57 7.12
N PHE A 24 9.44 -4.91 6.46
CA PHE A 24 9.14 -4.10 5.29
C PHE A 24 9.30 -4.94 4.02
N VAL A 25 8.35 -4.84 3.11
CA VAL A 25 8.38 -5.57 1.84
C VAL A 25 8.45 -4.55 0.71
N PHE A 26 9.46 -4.68 -0.15
CA PHE A 26 9.71 -3.76 -1.24
C PHE A 26 9.34 -4.39 -2.59
N ASP A 27 8.62 -3.62 -3.41
CA ASP A 27 8.26 -4.02 -4.76
C ASP A 27 9.47 -4.27 -5.65
N GLY A 28 9.35 -5.29 -6.50
CA GLY A 28 10.22 -5.54 -7.62
C GLY A 28 9.67 -4.96 -8.93
N LYS A 29 9.64 -5.77 -9.99
CA LYS A 29 9.08 -5.37 -11.26
C LYS A 29 7.58 -5.64 -11.30
N PRO A 30 6.76 -4.64 -11.69
CA PRO A 30 5.32 -4.88 -11.84
C PRO A 30 5.06 -5.89 -12.98
N PRO A 31 3.99 -6.69 -12.90
CA PRO A 31 3.58 -7.58 -13.96
C PRO A 31 3.19 -6.80 -15.23
N VAL A 32 3.29 -7.47 -16.38
CA VAL A 32 3.05 -6.83 -17.69
C VAL A 32 1.62 -6.33 -17.81
N GLU A 33 0.68 -6.99 -17.17
CA GLU A 33 -0.74 -6.69 -17.15
C GLU A 33 -1.04 -5.31 -16.52
N LYS A 34 -0.16 -4.81 -15.64
CA LYS A 34 -0.27 -3.45 -15.05
C LYS A 34 0.27 -2.33 -15.93
N ASN A 35 0.85 -2.62 -17.09
CA ASN A 35 1.50 -1.59 -17.91
C ASN A 35 0.54 -0.46 -18.31
N ASP A 36 -0.68 -0.78 -18.74
CA ASP A 36 -1.68 0.21 -19.15
C ASP A 36 -2.05 1.14 -17.98
N VAL A 37 -2.27 0.56 -16.80
CA VAL A 37 -2.58 1.31 -15.57
C VAL A 37 -1.41 2.20 -15.15
N ILE A 38 -0.19 1.70 -15.26
CA ILE A 38 1.02 2.48 -14.94
C ILE A 38 1.17 3.65 -15.92
N GLN A 39 0.88 3.46 -17.20
CA GLN A 39 0.93 4.54 -18.19
C GLN A 39 -0.16 5.59 -17.91
N GLU A 40 -1.39 5.17 -17.64
CA GLU A 40 -2.49 6.05 -17.25
C GLU A 40 -2.14 6.88 -16.02
N ARG A 41 -1.65 6.24 -14.95
CA ARG A 41 -1.18 6.93 -13.73
C ARG A 41 -0.06 7.94 -14.02
N ARG A 42 0.84 7.63 -14.97
CA ARG A 42 1.89 8.56 -15.41
C ARG A 42 1.33 9.77 -16.15
N LEU A 43 0.31 9.58 -17.00
CA LEU A 43 -0.35 10.68 -17.71
C LEU A 43 -1.06 11.61 -16.71
N VAL A 44 -1.91 11.08 -15.85
CA VAL A 44 -2.62 11.84 -14.80
C VAL A 44 -1.63 12.63 -13.93
N LYS A 45 -0.47 12.04 -13.61
CA LYS A 45 0.57 12.69 -12.84
C LYS A 45 1.23 13.84 -13.59
N ARG A 46 1.53 13.67 -14.88
CA ARG A 46 2.07 14.75 -15.74
C ARG A 46 1.09 15.93 -15.86
N GLU A 47 -0.20 15.63 -16.05
CA GLU A 47 -1.22 16.65 -16.09
C GLU A 47 -1.33 17.43 -14.76
N ALA A 48 -1.27 16.71 -13.63
CA ALA A 48 -1.26 17.33 -12.32
C ALA A 48 0.00 18.20 -12.09
N GLU A 49 1.17 17.74 -12.58
CA GLU A 49 2.43 18.47 -12.53
C GLU A 49 2.36 19.76 -13.36
N GLN A 50 1.84 19.68 -14.59
CA GLN A 50 1.65 20.86 -15.43
C GLN A 50 0.72 21.88 -14.75
N LYS A 51 -0.44 21.44 -14.26
CA LYS A 51 -1.37 22.29 -13.53
C LYS A 51 -0.76 22.94 -12.30
N TYR A 52 0.10 22.21 -11.59
CA TYR A 52 0.80 22.75 -10.42
C TYR A 52 1.70 23.93 -10.80
N TYR A 53 2.52 23.77 -11.85
CA TYR A 53 3.39 24.85 -12.32
C TYR A 53 2.61 26.02 -12.89
N ASP A 54 1.56 25.77 -13.68
CA ASP A 54 0.69 26.84 -14.21
C ASP A 54 0.05 27.65 -13.08
N THR A 55 -0.47 26.97 -12.05
CA THR A 55 -1.07 27.63 -10.87
C THR A 55 -0.03 28.40 -10.06
N LYS A 56 1.19 27.87 -9.95
CA LYS A 56 2.29 28.55 -9.29
C LYS A 56 2.67 29.84 -10.00
N ASP A 57 2.80 29.80 -11.32
CA ASP A 57 3.12 30.97 -12.15
C ASP A 57 2.05 32.06 -12.05
N LEU A 58 0.75 31.67 -12.01
CA LEU A 58 -0.35 32.63 -11.80
C LEU A 58 -0.26 33.33 -10.44
N ILE A 59 0.09 32.62 -9.38
CA ILE A 59 0.27 33.21 -8.05
C ILE A 59 1.47 34.16 -8.03
N GLU A 60 2.59 33.78 -8.65
CA GLU A 60 3.80 34.59 -8.69
C GLU A 60 3.60 35.89 -9.48
N LYS A 61 2.81 35.88 -10.55
CA LYS A 61 2.47 37.06 -11.34
C LYS A 61 1.48 38.02 -10.66
N LYS A 62 0.96 37.68 -9.48
CA LYS A 62 -0.02 38.47 -8.71
C LYS A 62 -1.29 38.85 -9.49
N GLU A 63 -1.68 38.08 -10.50
CA GLU A 63 -2.81 38.40 -11.39
C GLU A 63 -4.19 38.11 -10.76
N LEU A 64 -4.25 37.48 -9.56
CA LEU A 64 -5.48 37.06 -8.92
C LEU A 64 -5.62 37.57 -7.49
N GLN A 65 -6.80 38.11 -7.16
CA GLN A 65 -7.11 38.61 -5.81
C GLN A 65 -7.31 37.50 -4.78
N ASP A 66 -7.70 36.27 -5.19
CA ASP A 66 -7.93 35.12 -4.28
C ASP A 66 -6.80 34.08 -4.39
N THR A 67 -5.69 34.36 -3.70
CA THR A 67 -4.55 33.43 -3.62
C THR A 67 -4.80 32.25 -2.64
N CYS A 68 -5.81 32.30 -1.78
CA CYS A 68 -6.05 31.27 -0.77
C CYS A 68 -6.58 29.97 -1.40
N THR A 69 -7.54 30.10 -2.33
CA THR A 69 -8.10 28.95 -3.06
C THR A 69 -7.02 28.27 -3.91
N LEU A 70 -6.22 29.07 -4.62
CA LEU A 70 -5.14 28.56 -5.47
C LEU A 70 -4.04 27.84 -4.64
N LYS A 71 -3.70 28.34 -3.47
CA LYS A 71 -2.75 27.67 -2.56
C LYS A 71 -3.28 26.32 -2.10
N ARG A 72 -4.59 26.19 -1.79
CA ARG A 72 -5.20 24.91 -1.46
C ARG A 72 -5.17 23.94 -2.63
N GLU A 73 -5.49 24.42 -3.83
CA GLU A 73 -5.39 23.61 -5.06
C GLU A 73 -3.97 23.13 -5.30
N MET A 74 -2.97 24.00 -5.17
CA MET A 74 -1.56 23.61 -5.24
C MET A 74 -1.18 22.53 -4.22
N GLU A 75 -1.70 22.59 -2.99
CA GLU A 75 -1.45 21.55 -1.98
C GLU A 75 -2.02 20.19 -2.40
N VAL A 76 -3.22 20.18 -2.98
CA VAL A 76 -3.85 18.96 -3.51
C VAL A 76 -3.04 18.40 -4.69
N LEU A 77 -2.64 19.27 -5.61
CA LEU A 77 -1.81 18.89 -6.76
C LEU A 77 -0.43 18.38 -6.30
N ARG A 78 0.20 19.04 -5.33
CA ARG A 78 1.48 18.63 -4.77
C ARG A 78 1.44 17.19 -4.24
N LYS A 79 0.36 16.79 -3.57
CA LYS A 79 0.19 15.41 -3.10
C LYS A 79 0.13 14.40 -4.25
N LYS A 80 -0.48 14.79 -5.39
CA LYS A 80 -0.60 13.92 -6.57
C LYS A 80 0.72 13.75 -7.34
N ILE A 81 1.61 14.74 -7.29
CA ILE A 81 2.89 14.72 -8.02
C ILE A 81 4.05 14.12 -7.24
N VAL A 82 3.86 13.80 -5.95
CA VAL A 82 4.91 13.13 -5.16
C VAL A 82 5.38 11.86 -5.86
N LYS A 83 6.70 11.71 -5.96
CA LYS A 83 7.34 10.55 -6.56
C LYS A 83 8.39 10.01 -5.61
N VAL A 84 8.23 8.76 -5.23
CA VAL A 84 9.29 8.02 -4.53
C VAL A 84 10.33 7.60 -5.57
N SER A 85 11.56 8.02 -5.37
CA SER A 85 12.68 7.68 -6.25
C SER A 85 13.39 6.42 -5.77
N LYS A 86 14.21 5.82 -6.65
CA LYS A 86 15.11 4.72 -6.23
C LYS A 86 16.05 5.14 -5.11
N SER A 87 16.50 6.40 -5.13
CA SER A 87 17.35 6.97 -4.07
C SER A 87 16.60 7.01 -2.73
N ASP A 88 15.32 7.38 -2.73
CA ASP A 88 14.52 7.41 -1.50
C ASP A 88 14.33 6.00 -0.94
N THR A 89 14.04 5.03 -1.80
CA THR A 89 13.97 3.61 -1.39
C THR A 89 15.29 3.13 -0.76
N GLN A 90 16.44 3.49 -1.34
CA GLN A 90 17.74 3.12 -0.77
C GLN A 90 18.00 3.78 0.59
N LYS A 91 17.62 5.04 0.76
CA LYS A 91 17.72 5.74 2.06
C LYS A 91 16.84 5.06 3.13
N VAL A 92 15.63 4.65 2.75
CA VAL A 92 14.74 3.90 3.66
C VAL A 92 15.36 2.55 4.03
N LYS A 93 15.89 1.78 3.08
CA LYS A 93 16.57 0.51 3.34
C LYS A 93 17.78 0.69 4.26
N GLN A 94 18.54 1.77 4.06
CA GLN A 94 19.66 2.12 4.95
C GLN A 94 19.16 2.40 6.38
N LEU A 95 18.09 3.19 6.53
CA LEU A 95 17.48 3.46 7.83
C LEU A 95 17.04 2.15 8.51
N LEU A 96 16.31 1.28 7.80
CA LEU A 96 15.87 -0.02 8.32
C LEU A 96 17.05 -0.85 8.82
N SER A 97 18.12 -0.94 8.02
CA SER A 97 19.32 -1.68 8.40
C SER A 97 19.99 -1.09 9.64
N LEU A 98 20.04 0.23 9.77
CA LEU A 98 20.63 0.91 10.94
C LEU A 98 19.78 0.74 12.20
N MET A 99 18.45 0.63 12.06
CA MET A 99 17.53 0.35 13.16
C MET A 99 17.41 -1.17 13.49
N GLY A 100 18.03 -2.06 12.73
CA GLY A 100 17.91 -3.50 12.93
C GLY A 100 16.57 -4.09 12.45
N VAL A 101 15.86 -3.37 11.61
CA VAL A 101 14.56 -3.81 11.06
C VAL A 101 14.77 -4.64 9.80
N SER A 102 14.17 -5.81 9.76
CA SER A 102 14.23 -6.69 8.60
C SER A 102 13.38 -6.19 7.44
N TYR A 103 13.86 -6.43 6.22
CA TYR A 103 13.06 -6.18 5.02
C TYR A 103 13.24 -7.28 3.98
N TYR A 104 12.29 -7.39 3.08
CA TYR A 104 12.24 -8.36 2.00
C TYR A 104 12.17 -7.64 0.64
N GLU A 105 12.93 -8.11 -0.34
CA GLU A 105 12.92 -7.57 -1.71
C GLU A 105 12.23 -8.57 -2.65
N CYS A 106 11.10 -8.15 -3.22
CA CYS A 106 10.32 -8.97 -4.16
C CYS A 106 10.88 -8.89 -5.58
N ASP A 107 10.65 -9.93 -6.38
CA ASP A 107 10.80 -9.85 -7.85
C ASP A 107 9.62 -9.13 -8.51
N GLY A 108 8.41 -9.37 -7.97
CA GLY A 108 7.15 -8.82 -8.41
C GLY A 108 6.57 -7.82 -7.42
N GLU A 109 5.27 -7.86 -7.23
CA GLU A 109 4.54 -6.98 -6.31
C GLU A 109 4.64 -7.46 -4.87
N SER A 110 4.79 -6.51 -3.96
CA SER A 110 4.89 -6.77 -2.52
C SER A 110 3.59 -7.30 -1.92
N ASP A 111 2.44 -6.93 -2.50
CA ASP A 111 1.12 -7.28 -1.93
C ASP A 111 0.88 -8.78 -1.89
N SER A 112 1.27 -9.50 -2.95
CA SER A 112 1.17 -10.96 -3.00
C SER A 112 2.03 -11.65 -1.93
N ILE A 113 3.24 -11.14 -1.71
CA ILE A 113 4.16 -11.64 -0.66
C ILE A 113 3.61 -11.32 0.73
N CYS A 114 3.10 -10.11 0.95
CA CYS A 114 2.45 -9.73 2.21
C CYS A 114 1.23 -10.60 2.51
N ALA A 115 0.38 -10.86 1.51
CA ALA A 115 -0.78 -11.73 1.65
C ALA A 115 -0.35 -13.16 2.03
N PHE A 116 0.64 -13.70 1.33
CA PHE A 116 1.20 -15.03 1.59
C PHE A 116 1.77 -15.14 3.02
N MET A 117 2.54 -14.15 3.48
CA MET A 117 3.10 -14.15 4.85
C MET A 117 1.99 -14.18 5.91
N VAL A 118 0.90 -13.44 5.70
CA VAL A 118 -0.22 -13.43 6.65
C VAL A 118 -1.02 -14.73 6.59
N GLN A 119 -1.28 -15.28 5.41
CA GLN A 119 -2.00 -16.55 5.25
C GLN A 119 -1.24 -17.73 5.84
N THR A 120 0.09 -17.74 5.72
CA THR A 120 0.95 -18.81 6.27
C THR A 120 1.36 -18.56 7.72
N ASN A 121 0.78 -17.56 8.39
CA ASN A 121 1.09 -17.15 9.77
C ASN A 121 2.56 -16.77 10.01
N GLN A 122 3.30 -16.38 8.97
CA GLN A 122 4.64 -15.78 9.11
C GLN A 122 4.56 -14.31 9.56
N ALA A 123 3.44 -13.64 9.28
CA ALA A 123 3.08 -12.34 9.82
C ALA A 123 1.66 -12.37 10.40
N TYR A 124 1.42 -11.56 11.41
CA TYR A 124 0.08 -11.44 12.03
C TYR A 124 -0.91 -10.71 11.14
N ALA A 125 -0.48 -9.61 10.52
CA ALA A 125 -1.29 -8.75 9.67
C ALA A 125 -0.40 -8.01 8.66
N CYS A 126 -1.00 -7.50 7.59
CA CYS A 126 -0.36 -6.60 6.64
C CYS A 126 -0.86 -5.17 6.86
N LEU A 127 0.06 -4.20 6.99
CA LEU A 127 -0.25 -2.77 7.03
C LEU A 127 -0.11 -2.19 5.62
N SER A 128 -1.22 -1.87 4.99
CA SER A 128 -1.26 -1.25 3.67
C SER A 128 -2.60 -0.55 3.42
N GLU A 129 -2.58 0.50 2.62
CA GLU A 129 -3.79 1.16 2.13
C GLU A 129 -4.31 0.53 0.82
N ASP A 130 -3.61 -0.47 0.27
CA ASP A 130 -4.03 -1.13 -0.95
C ASP A 130 -5.21 -2.08 -0.71
N MET A 131 -6.24 -1.97 -1.57
CA MET A 131 -7.44 -2.79 -1.50
C MET A 131 -7.23 -4.18 -2.09
N ASP A 132 -6.23 -4.36 -2.94
CA ASP A 132 -5.93 -5.64 -3.59
C ASP A 132 -5.59 -6.73 -2.56
N LEU A 133 -5.09 -6.35 -1.38
CA LEU A 133 -4.87 -7.29 -0.27
C LEU A 133 -6.12 -8.07 0.13
N PHE A 134 -7.29 -7.46 0.02
CA PHE A 134 -8.55 -8.16 0.28
C PHE A 134 -8.85 -9.21 -0.80
N VAL A 135 -8.51 -8.91 -2.06
CA VAL A 135 -8.71 -9.83 -3.19
C VAL A 135 -7.71 -11.00 -3.14
N TYR A 136 -6.50 -10.78 -2.63
CA TYR A 136 -5.55 -11.85 -2.28
C TYR A 136 -6.00 -12.72 -1.10
N GLY A 137 -7.05 -12.34 -0.38
CA GLY A 137 -7.54 -13.05 0.79
C GLY A 137 -6.66 -12.89 2.02
N THR A 138 -5.96 -11.77 2.15
CA THR A 138 -5.12 -11.47 3.33
C THR A 138 -5.97 -11.48 4.59
N ARG A 139 -5.70 -12.41 5.49
CA ARG A 139 -6.54 -12.67 6.67
C ARG A 139 -6.80 -11.44 7.53
N ARG A 140 -5.75 -10.61 7.76
CA ARG A 140 -5.83 -9.35 8.53
C ARG A 140 -5.10 -8.25 7.80
N VAL A 141 -5.84 -7.19 7.48
CA VAL A 141 -5.31 -5.97 6.86
C VAL A 141 -5.46 -4.82 7.84
N LEU A 142 -4.37 -4.11 8.08
CA LEU A 142 -4.32 -2.90 8.89
C LEU A 142 -4.34 -1.69 7.97
N ARG A 143 -5.24 -0.73 8.24
CA ARG A 143 -5.37 0.49 7.43
C ARG A 143 -5.54 1.72 8.33
N TYR A 144 -5.38 2.88 7.74
CA TYR A 144 -5.59 4.18 8.42
C TYR A 144 -4.71 4.33 9.66
N LEU A 145 -3.42 3.94 9.55
CA LEU A 145 -2.46 4.15 10.62
C LEU A 145 -2.34 5.64 10.94
N SER A 146 -2.59 6.00 12.18
CA SER A 146 -2.37 7.35 12.72
C SER A 146 -1.28 7.31 13.78
N LEU A 147 -0.08 7.75 13.44
CA LEU A 147 1.03 7.85 14.40
C LEU A 147 0.69 8.84 15.52
N LEU A 148 0.00 9.94 15.19
CA LEU A 148 -0.41 10.95 16.18
C LEU A 148 -1.37 10.40 17.24
N LYS A 149 -2.31 9.56 16.83
CA LYS A 149 -3.33 8.97 17.73
C LYS A 149 -2.94 7.58 18.23
N SER A 150 -1.84 7.01 17.74
CA SER A 150 -1.42 5.62 18.00
C SER A 150 -2.56 4.62 17.73
N THR A 151 -3.26 4.80 16.61
CA THR A 151 -4.41 3.97 16.24
C THR A 151 -4.25 3.42 14.82
N VAL A 152 -4.83 2.25 14.59
CA VAL A 152 -4.95 1.62 13.29
C VAL A 152 -6.30 0.89 13.23
N VAL A 153 -6.89 0.78 12.05
CA VAL A 153 -8.09 -0.01 11.82
C VAL A 153 -7.70 -1.39 11.32
N ILE A 154 -8.17 -2.43 12.00
CA ILE A 154 -7.99 -3.81 11.59
C ILE A 154 -9.23 -4.31 10.83
N TYR A 155 -9.00 -4.92 9.68
CA TYR A 155 -9.99 -5.64 8.91
C TYR A 155 -9.68 -7.14 8.99
N ASP A 156 -10.61 -7.90 9.52
CA ASP A 156 -10.58 -9.38 9.54
C ASP A 156 -11.46 -9.90 8.42
N ILE A 157 -10.87 -10.47 7.38
CA ILE A 157 -11.59 -10.92 6.20
C ILE A 157 -12.55 -12.06 6.54
N GLU A 158 -12.17 -13.01 7.41
CA GLU A 158 -13.04 -14.14 7.76
C GLU A 158 -14.32 -13.63 8.43
N GLY A 159 -14.21 -12.70 9.39
CA GLY A 159 -15.36 -12.09 10.04
C GLY A 159 -16.21 -11.24 9.09
N MET A 160 -15.60 -10.54 8.15
CA MET A 160 -16.29 -9.77 7.11
C MET A 160 -17.11 -10.70 6.20
N LEU A 161 -16.51 -11.75 5.67
CA LEU A 161 -17.18 -12.71 4.78
C LEU A 161 -18.33 -13.43 5.48
N LEU A 162 -18.13 -13.82 6.73
CA LEU A 162 -19.20 -14.42 7.55
C LEU A 162 -20.37 -13.46 7.72
N THR A 163 -20.10 -12.19 8.02
CA THR A 163 -21.14 -11.17 8.20
C THR A 163 -21.91 -10.89 6.91
N LEU A 164 -21.23 -10.90 5.77
CA LEU A 164 -21.82 -10.69 4.44
C LEU A 164 -22.49 -11.95 3.89
N GLY A 165 -22.28 -13.11 4.48
CA GLY A 165 -22.76 -14.40 3.97
C GLY A 165 -22.15 -14.76 2.62
N LEU A 166 -20.88 -14.41 2.40
CA LEU A 166 -20.13 -14.66 1.17
C LEU A 166 -19.08 -15.74 1.39
N THR A 167 -18.85 -16.56 0.37
CA THR A 167 -17.61 -17.32 0.29
C THR A 167 -16.46 -16.41 -0.16
N PHE A 168 -15.22 -16.79 0.11
CA PHE A 168 -14.08 -16.02 -0.40
C PHE A 168 -14.08 -15.94 -1.93
N LYS A 169 -14.46 -17.02 -2.62
CA LYS A 169 -14.57 -17.06 -4.07
C LYS A 169 -15.62 -16.07 -4.60
N ASP A 170 -16.80 -16.00 -3.99
CA ASP A 170 -17.83 -15.02 -4.35
C ASP A 170 -17.33 -13.59 -4.19
N PHE A 171 -16.67 -13.32 -3.05
CA PHE A 171 -16.08 -12.01 -2.78
C PHE A 171 -15.00 -11.63 -3.80
N GLN A 172 -14.10 -12.55 -4.11
CA GLN A 172 -13.04 -12.34 -5.10
C GLN A 172 -13.63 -12.07 -6.49
N ASP A 173 -14.63 -12.86 -6.90
CA ASP A 173 -15.33 -12.67 -8.18
C ASP A 173 -16.01 -11.29 -8.24
N ILE A 174 -16.71 -10.89 -7.17
CA ILE A 174 -17.33 -9.55 -7.07
C ILE A 174 -16.28 -8.45 -7.23
N CYS A 175 -15.17 -8.54 -6.51
CA CYS A 175 -14.11 -7.54 -6.55
C CYS A 175 -13.47 -7.44 -7.93
N VAL A 176 -13.08 -8.57 -8.54
CA VAL A 176 -12.45 -8.59 -9.87
C VAL A 176 -13.41 -8.08 -10.94
N LEU A 177 -14.69 -8.49 -10.92
CA LEU A 177 -15.71 -7.98 -11.85
C LEU A 177 -15.95 -6.48 -11.66
N SER A 178 -15.77 -5.94 -10.46
CA SER A 178 -15.96 -4.52 -10.19
C SER A 178 -14.76 -3.66 -10.61
N GLY A 179 -13.70 -4.28 -11.07
CA GLY A 179 -12.50 -3.63 -11.60
C GLY A 179 -11.33 -3.73 -10.65
N SER A 180 -10.29 -4.38 -11.12
CA SER A 180 -8.96 -4.42 -10.53
C SER A 180 -7.97 -3.73 -11.46
N ASP A 181 -6.74 -3.55 -11.02
CA ASP A 181 -5.66 -3.07 -11.89
C ASP A 181 -5.42 -3.98 -13.11
N TYR A 182 -5.96 -5.19 -13.09
CA TYR A 182 -5.81 -6.22 -14.13
C TYR A 182 -7.03 -6.38 -15.05
N ASN A 183 -8.20 -5.85 -14.69
CA ASN A 183 -9.45 -6.01 -15.44
C ASN A 183 -10.29 -4.72 -15.43
N LYS A 184 -9.74 -3.61 -15.95
CA LYS A 184 -10.46 -2.33 -15.99
C LYS A 184 -11.47 -2.20 -17.13
N LYS A 185 -11.23 -2.84 -18.27
CA LYS A 185 -12.02 -2.61 -19.49
C LYS A 185 -13.46 -3.09 -19.38
N ASP A 186 -13.67 -4.20 -18.67
CA ASP A 186 -14.97 -4.84 -18.52
C ASP A 186 -15.53 -4.67 -17.09
N ALA A 187 -14.96 -3.72 -16.33
CA ALA A 187 -15.39 -3.47 -14.96
C ALA A 187 -16.84 -2.97 -14.91
N ILE A 188 -17.60 -3.54 -14.00
CA ILE A 188 -18.96 -3.10 -13.68
C ILE A 188 -18.98 -2.36 -12.36
N ASP A 189 -19.93 -1.46 -12.19
CA ASP A 189 -20.10 -0.77 -10.90
C ASP A 189 -20.28 -1.78 -9.75
N PHE A 190 -19.63 -1.52 -8.62
CA PHE A 190 -19.62 -2.43 -7.46
C PHE A 190 -21.03 -2.73 -6.94
N ASN A 191 -21.89 -1.70 -6.86
CA ASN A 191 -23.28 -1.91 -6.42
C ASN A 191 -24.07 -2.73 -7.45
N CYS A 192 -23.79 -2.54 -8.74
CA CYS A 192 -24.35 -3.36 -9.80
C CYS A 192 -23.93 -4.84 -9.64
N SER A 193 -22.64 -5.08 -9.35
CA SER A 193 -22.13 -6.43 -9.10
C SER A 193 -22.83 -7.10 -7.90
N LEU A 194 -22.99 -6.39 -6.78
CA LEU A 194 -23.71 -6.90 -5.61
C LEU A 194 -25.18 -7.21 -5.91
N ASN A 195 -25.89 -6.34 -6.64
CA ASN A 195 -27.26 -6.58 -7.04
C ASN A 195 -27.40 -7.81 -7.97
N MET A 196 -26.43 -8.00 -8.86
CA MET A 196 -26.39 -9.18 -9.73
C MET A 196 -26.06 -10.43 -8.93
N PHE A 197 -25.20 -10.35 -7.92
CA PHE A 197 -24.90 -11.46 -7.02
C PHE A 197 -26.16 -11.95 -6.25
N THR A 198 -27.02 -11.03 -5.81
CA THR A 198 -28.31 -11.41 -5.20
C THR A 198 -29.16 -12.23 -6.17
N LYS A 199 -29.27 -11.78 -7.43
CA LYS A 199 -30.02 -12.51 -8.48
C LYS A 199 -29.39 -13.86 -8.82
N TYR A 200 -28.06 -13.93 -8.82
CA TYR A 200 -27.34 -15.18 -8.99
C TYR A 200 -27.69 -16.20 -7.89
N ARG A 201 -27.70 -15.79 -6.63
CA ARG A 201 -28.08 -16.66 -5.50
C ARG A 201 -29.53 -17.15 -5.60
N GLU A 202 -30.45 -16.30 -6.05
CA GLU A 202 -31.86 -16.63 -6.26
C GLU A 202 -32.09 -17.60 -7.45
N SER A 203 -31.17 -17.59 -8.43
CA SER A 203 -31.28 -18.40 -9.65
C SER A 203 -31.04 -19.88 -9.43
N GLY A 204 -30.39 -20.28 -8.33
CA GLY A 204 -30.06 -21.68 -8.03
C GLY A 204 -29.03 -22.31 -8.98
N VAL A 205 -28.30 -21.50 -9.76
CA VAL A 205 -27.26 -21.95 -10.68
C VAL A 205 -26.06 -22.48 -9.89
N ILE A 206 -25.41 -23.55 -10.39
CA ILE A 206 -24.32 -24.27 -9.70
C ILE A 206 -22.93 -23.73 -10.08
N THR A 207 -22.80 -23.00 -11.21
CA THR A 207 -21.51 -22.40 -11.63
C THR A 207 -21.07 -21.28 -10.67
N SER A 208 -19.80 -20.88 -10.72
CA SER A 208 -19.33 -19.72 -9.93
C SER A 208 -20.07 -18.43 -10.33
N TYR A 209 -20.09 -17.45 -9.42
CA TYR A 209 -20.67 -16.14 -9.73
C TYR A 209 -19.97 -15.48 -10.91
N GLY A 210 -18.64 -15.59 -10.98
CA GLY A 210 -17.85 -15.04 -12.09
C GLY A 210 -18.23 -15.65 -13.43
N ASP A 211 -18.31 -16.98 -13.51
CA ASP A 211 -18.70 -17.67 -14.76
C ASP A 211 -20.14 -17.31 -15.18
N TRP A 212 -21.07 -17.25 -14.22
CA TRP A 212 -22.45 -16.84 -14.48
C TRP A 212 -22.53 -15.40 -15.02
N MET A 213 -21.72 -14.48 -14.49
CA MET A 213 -21.67 -13.10 -14.96
C MET A 213 -21.08 -12.97 -16.36
N ILE A 214 -20.02 -13.74 -16.66
CA ILE A 214 -19.39 -13.77 -17.99
C ILE A 214 -20.43 -14.20 -19.03
N GLU A 215 -21.15 -15.28 -18.79
CA GLU A 215 -22.19 -15.77 -19.66
C GLU A 215 -23.33 -14.76 -19.81
N LYS A 216 -23.82 -14.22 -18.68
CA LYS A 216 -24.97 -13.30 -18.62
C LYS A 216 -24.71 -11.96 -19.31
N LYS A 217 -23.48 -11.44 -19.22
CA LYS A 217 -23.08 -10.11 -19.71
C LYS A 217 -22.21 -10.16 -20.97
N HIS A 218 -21.90 -11.36 -21.47
CA HIS A 218 -20.98 -11.56 -22.62
C HIS A 218 -19.62 -10.85 -22.41
N MET A 219 -19.08 -10.96 -21.18
CA MET A 219 -17.81 -10.36 -20.80
C MET A 219 -16.63 -11.16 -21.33
N ASP A 220 -15.44 -10.56 -21.34
CA ASP A 220 -14.19 -11.25 -21.70
C ASP A 220 -13.83 -12.30 -20.61
N SER A 221 -14.10 -13.57 -20.93
CA SER A 221 -13.80 -14.72 -20.07
C SER A 221 -12.30 -14.86 -19.80
N ASP A 222 -11.47 -14.61 -20.80
CA ASP A 222 -10.02 -14.82 -20.67
C ASP A 222 -9.36 -13.72 -19.86
N GLY A 223 -9.83 -12.48 -20.00
CA GLY A 223 -9.40 -11.36 -19.18
C GLY A 223 -9.76 -11.55 -17.71
N PHE A 224 -11.00 -12.00 -17.43
CA PHE A 224 -11.43 -12.28 -16.05
C PHE A 224 -10.61 -13.41 -15.42
N LYS A 225 -10.43 -14.54 -16.13
CA LYS A 225 -9.67 -15.68 -15.59
C LYS A 225 -8.22 -15.31 -15.30
N ARG A 226 -7.57 -14.59 -16.23
CA ARG A 226 -6.21 -14.10 -16.01
C ARG A 226 -6.13 -13.16 -14.79
N ALA A 227 -7.11 -12.28 -14.60
CA ALA A 227 -7.14 -11.43 -13.42
C ALA A 227 -7.26 -12.24 -12.11
N ILE A 228 -8.10 -13.29 -12.08
CA ILE A 228 -8.21 -14.20 -10.94
C ILE A 228 -6.88 -14.94 -10.70
N GLU A 229 -6.21 -15.42 -11.75
CA GLU A 229 -4.91 -16.12 -11.64
C GLU A 229 -3.81 -15.22 -11.07
N LEU A 230 -3.83 -13.92 -11.35
CA LEU A 230 -2.87 -12.97 -10.78
C LEU A 230 -3.06 -12.75 -9.27
N PHE A 231 -4.26 -13.01 -8.75
CA PHE A 231 -4.54 -13.00 -7.32
C PHE A 231 -4.33 -14.37 -6.64
N ASP A 232 -3.94 -15.41 -7.38
CA ASP A 232 -3.59 -16.70 -6.81
C ASP A 232 -2.17 -16.68 -6.24
N ILE A 233 -2.07 -16.81 -4.93
CA ILE A 233 -0.80 -16.85 -4.20
C ILE A 233 -0.36 -18.26 -3.80
N SER A 234 -1.06 -19.30 -4.28
CA SER A 234 -0.75 -20.69 -3.94
C SER A 234 0.63 -21.16 -4.42
N HIS A 235 1.14 -20.53 -5.48
CA HIS A 235 2.45 -20.80 -6.07
C HIS A 235 3.60 -20.00 -5.43
N ILE A 236 3.29 -19.07 -4.53
CA ILE A 236 4.31 -18.20 -3.92
C ILE A 236 5.15 -19.00 -2.93
N THR A 237 6.44 -18.76 -2.98
CA THR A 237 7.42 -19.26 -2.01
C THR A 237 8.25 -18.10 -1.49
N ILE A 238 8.54 -18.11 -0.19
CA ILE A 238 9.41 -17.10 0.43
C ILE A 238 10.86 -17.60 0.37
N GLU A 239 11.69 -16.89 -0.37
CA GLU A 239 13.13 -17.15 -0.46
C GLU A 239 13.83 -16.50 0.74
N ARG A 240 14.47 -17.31 1.59
CA ARG A 240 15.08 -16.82 2.84
C ARG A 240 16.27 -15.91 2.63
N ASP A 241 16.99 -16.05 1.54
CA ASP A 241 18.13 -15.23 1.13
C ASP A 241 17.76 -13.82 0.71
N ARG A 242 16.48 -13.58 0.39
CA ARG A 242 15.93 -12.25 0.10
C ARG A 242 15.56 -11.44 1.33
N PHE A 243 15.58 -12.05 2.52
CA PHE A 243 15.46 -11.32 3.75
C PHE A 243 16.79 -10.67 4.11
N ILE A 244 16.76 -9.34 4.14
CA ILE A 244 17.90 -8.57 4.63
C ILE A 244 17.68 -8.32 6.12
N LYS A 245 18.57 -8.87 6.93
CA LYS A 245 18.59 -8.70 8.38
C LYS A 245 19.81 -7.89 8.78
N SER A 246 19.67 -7.08 9.80
CA SER A 246 20.75 -6.32 10.40
C SER A 246 20.58 -6.32 11.92
N ASP A 247 21.67 -6.30 12.64
CA ASP A 247 21.66 -6.16 14.11
C ASP A 247 21.49 -4.70 14.56
N GLY A 248 21.36 -3.78 13.58
CA GLY A 248 21.30 -2.35 13.84
C GLY A 248 22.66 -1.74 14.19
N ASN A 249 22.73 -0.42 14.24
CA ASN A 249 23.92 0.31 14.69
C ASN A 249 23.56 1.70 15.18
N ASN A 250 23.42 1.88 16.48
CA ASN A 250 22.96 3.13 17.10
C ASN A 250 23.88 4.34 16.80
N ASN A 251 25.20 4.15 16.73
CA ASN A 251 26.10 5.28 16.44
C ASN A 251 25.93 5.75 15.00
N LYS A 252 25.94 4.83 14.03
CA LYS A 252 25.69 5.16 12.62
C LYS A 252 24.26 5.64 12.38
N LEU A 253 23.27 5.11 13.13
CA LEU A 253 21.89 5.60 13.06
C LEU A 253 21.81 7.07 13.48
N LYS A 254 22.46 7.44 14.57
CA LYS A 254 22.52 8.82 15.03
C LYS A 254 23.14 9.73 13.97
N GLU A 255 24.32 9.39 13.46
CA GLU A 255 24.99 10.14 12.39
C GLU A 255 24.10 10.28 11.15
N PHE A 256 23.45 9.19 10.74
CA PHE A 256 22.51 9.20 9.62
C PHE A 256 21.32 10.14 9.85
N LEU A 257 20.67 10.07 11.00
CA LEU A 257 19.51 10.92 11.33
C LEU A 257 19.90 12.39 11.46
N GLU A 258 21.09 12.71 11.97
CA GLU A 258 21.62 14.09 12.02
C GLU A 258 21.71 14.72 10.62
N THR A 259 22.02 13.96 9.58
CA THR A 259 22.01 14.45 8.17
C THR A 259 20.61 14.86 7.69
N TYR A 260 19.56 14.37 8.35
CA TYR A 260 18.15 14.70 8.08
C TYR A 260 17.56 15.73 9.06
N GLY A 261 18.43 16.38 9.87
CA GLY A 261 18.04 17.46 10.77
C GLY A 261 17.50 17.00 12.13
N PHE A 262 17.74 15.75 12.51
CA PHE A 262 17.44 15.29 13.87
C PHE A 262 18.49 15.87 14.85
N ILE A 263 18.00 16.33 16.00
CA ILE A 263 18.84 16.88 17.05
C ILE A 263 18.74 15.94 18.26
N PHE A 264 19.86 15.40 18.70
CA PHE A 264 19.94 14.55 19.88
C PHE A 264 20.48 15.36 21.06
N GLY A 265 19.74 15.37 22.17
CA GLY A 265 20.20 15.99 23.41
C GLY A 265 21.47 15.30 23.92
N ILE A 266 22.37 16.07 24.54
CA ILE A 266 23.49 15.51 25.30
C ILE A 266 22.91 14.93 26.59
N SER A 267 22.52 13.66 26.56
CA SER A 267 22.10 12.97 27.77
C SER A 267 23.31 12.22 28.33
N ASN A 268 23.66 12.50 29.57
CA ASN A 268 24.56 11.66 30.38
C ASN A 268 23.82 10.35 30.75
N ILE A 269 23.48 9.53 29.75
CA ILE A 269 22.68 8.33 29.96
C ILE A 269 23.59 7.12 29.94
N LYS A 270 23.62 6.46 31.10
CA LYS A 270 24.19 5.14 31.28
C LYS A 270 23.29 3.99 30.78
N ASP A 271 22.13 4.30 30.20
CA ASP A 271 21.16 3.31 29.68
C ASP A 271 20.84 3.57 28.22
N THR A 272 21.21 2.61 27.37
CA THR A 272 21.12 2.60 25.93
C THR A 272 19.76 2.15 25.39
N SER A 273 18.68 2.18 26.18
CA SER A 273 17.39 1.59 25.80
C SER A 273 16.36 2.53 25.20
N SER A 274 16.62 3.84 25.13
CA SER A 274 15.72 4.76 24.41
C SER A 274 16.44 6.01 23.96
N LEU A 275 16.58 6.18 22.64
CA LEU A 275 16.98 7.44 22.02
C LEU A 275 15.80 8.43 22.10
N ASN A 276 15.79 9.31 23.08
CA ASN A 276 14.84 10.41 23.12
C ASN A 276 15.38 11.57 22.27
N TYR A 277 14.60 12.00 21.27
CA TYR A 277 14.88 13.20 20.48
C TYR A 277 13.83 14.27 20.72
N ILE A 278 14.27 15.52 20.67
CA ILE A 278 13.39 16.70 20.72
C ILE A 278 13.50 17.37 19.35
N LYS A 279 12.35 17.57 18.69
CA LYS A 279 12.26 18.38 17.47
C LYS A 279 11.59 19.71 17.83
N PHE A 280 12.19 20.83 17.42
CA PHE A 280 11.61 22.16 17.49
C PHE A 280 10.92 22.52 16.17
#